data_88d42bfb4d5a465e723913b1adf058aa
#
_entry.id   88d42bfb4d5a465e723913b1adf058aa
#
_cell.length_a   1.000
_cell.length_b   1.000
_cell.length_c   1.000
_cell.angle_alpha   90.00
_cell.angle_beta   90.00
_cell.angle_gamma   90.00
#
_symmetry.space_group_name_H-M   'P 1'
#
loop_
_entity.id
_entity.type
_entity.pdbx_description
1 polymer ?
#
loop_
_entity_poly.entity_id
_entity_poly.type
_entity_poly.pdbx_seq_one_letter_code
_entity_poly.pdbx_strand_id
1 'polypeptide(L)'
;FEKFGLYAGEAFRNQGFAAGAVGGFMETARKVDLAWEPIPIIRGWAGASGPLTDETLAHFVGTITNALKRADQVDALYLDLHGAAVAYSHSDCEGHLLQACRDVLGDSIPIVLALDHHANLTHAMVEHCDALVAHRTQPHNPWETGQLAATLLFNILLGKLTPTIAWKKIPLITHQEQFLTSPAGPMREWFELAREIESLTGVASASTFPMQPWIDVPEGGWAVAVVTNNDMALAEKHANRLAQFAWDQRDRFLLQESIPPADAIRRALESDNGLVILSDTGDSVFGGAPGDSTILLKEMIRQKVQQPVLLTMVDPEVVQQAIVAGIGSTIQVELGGKQSGSYSTPVRLMVQVSAIGGGEIQAACIGRDTFSAGRAVVLTLGSIQIVVSETYGVGGNHPATYDHFGIDPSNAKMIVLKTASNFQYYADWTSQIIRVDTQGATMSDISGFNWQQLP
;
A
#
# COMPACT_ATOMS: atom_id res chain seq x y z
N PHE A 1 12.21 -9.44 9.92
CA PHE A 1 12.84 -9.95 8.67
C PHE A 1 12.08 -11.14 8.08
N GLU A 2 11.63 -12.09 8.89
CA GLU A 2 10.93 -13.32 8.45
C GLU A 2 9.65 -13.06 7.61
N LYS A 3 9.00 -11.90 7.77
CA LYS A 3 7.81 -11.53 7.00
C LYS A 3 8.10 -11.10 5.56
N PHE A 4 9.37 -10.87 5.20
CA PHE A 4 9.72 -10.46 3.86
C PHE A 4 9.74 -11.64 2.89
N GLY A 5 9.00 -11.53 1.80
CA GLY A 5 9.24 -12.32 0.60
C GLY A 5 10.47 -11.78 -0.10
N LEU A 6 11.57 -12.55 -0.10
CA LEU A 6 12.88 -12.12 -0.58
C LEU A 6 13.30 -12.85 -1.85
N TYR A 7 13.80 -12.09 -2.81
CA TYR A 7 14.49 -12.58 -3.99
C TYR A 7 15.82 -11.85 -4.14
N ALA A 8 16.93 -12.55 -4.38
CA ALA A 8 18.25 -11.97 -4.57
C ALA A 8 18.96 -12.60 -5.78
N GLY A 9 19.82 -11.82 -6.44
CA GLY A 9 20.62 -12.29 -7.58
C GLY A 9 19.76 -12.94 -8.68
N GLU A 10 20.10 -14.17 -9.09
CA GLU A 10 19.39 -14.90 -10.15
C GLU A 10 17.90 -15.19 -9.81
N ALA A 11 17.55 -15.40 -8.55
CA ALA A 11 16.15 -15.57 -8.16
C ALA A 11 15.35 -14.28 -8.38
N PHE A 12 15.97 -13.12 -8.13
CA PHE A 12 15.36 -11.83 -8.46
C PHE A 12 15.23 -11.64 -9.99
N ARG A 13 16.26 -11.97 -10.75
CA ARG A 13 16.23 -11.92 -12.23
C ARG A 13 15.06 -12.73 -12.78
N ASN A 14 14.89 -13.96 -12.29
CA ASN A 14 13.92 -14.91 -12.83
C ASN A 14 12.47 -14.61 -12.41
N GLN A 15 12.25 -14.08 -11.22
CA GLN A 15 10.91 -13.91 -10.64
C GLN A 15 10.47 -12.44 -10.51
N GLY A 16 11.43 -11.51 -10.35
CA GLY A 16 11.12 -10.10 -10.10
C GLY A 16 11.13 -9.19 -11.32
N PHE A 17 11.84 -9.57 -12.39
CA PHE A 17 12.00 -8.73 -13.58
C PHE A 17 10.74 -8.64 -14.48
N ALA A 18 9.71 -9.36 -14.19
CA ALA A 18 8.46 -9.36 -14.94
C ALA A 18 7.28 -8.75 -14.16
N ALA A 19 7.51 -8.17 -12.98
CA ALA A 19 6.42 -7.72 -12.12
C ALA A 19 6.64 -6.30 -11.54
N GLY A 20 5.55 -5.59 -11.32
CA GLY A 20 5.54 -4.29 -10.67
C GLY A 20 6.34 -3.21 -11.40
N ALA A 21 6.93 -2.28 -10.66
CA ALA A 21 7.72 -1.20 -11.25
C ALA A 21 9.01 -1.72 -11.90
N VAL A 22 9.63 -2.75 -11.33
CA VAL A 22 10.79 -3.40 -11.95
C VAL A 22 10.44 -3.98 -13.33
N GLY A 23 9.26 -4.60 -13.49
CA GLY A 23 8.79 -5.11 -14.78
C GLY A 23 8.65 -4.01 -15.85
N GLY A 24 8.02 -2.89 -15.46
CA GLY A 24 7.91 -1.72 -16.34
C GLY A 24 9.25 -1.09 -16.69
N PHE A 25 10.17 -1.03 -15.72
CA PHE A 25 11.55 -0.59 -15.93
C PHE A 25 12.25 -1.49 -16.96
N MET A 26 12.22 -2.80 -16.76
CA MET A 26 12.88 -3.78 -17.66
C MET A 26 12.29 -3.78 -19.07
N GLU A 27 10.97 -3.58 -19.21
CA GLU A 27 10.32 -3.45 -20.52
C GLU A 27 10.87 -2.25 -21.30
N THR A 28 10.97 -1.09 -20.67
CA THR A 28 11.49 0.13 -21.30
C THR A 28 12.97 0.03 -21.55
N ALA A 29 13.74 -0.45 -20.59
CA ALA A 29 15.19 -0.59 -20.69
C ALA A 29 15.64 -1.49 -21.87
N ARG A 30 14.88 -2.55 -22.18
CA ARG A 30 15.15 -3.42 -23.33
C ARG A 30 14.99 -2.74 -24.70
N LYS A 31 14.27 -1.61 -24.75
CA LYS A 31 14.01 -0.84 -25.98
C LYS A 31 15.05 0.26 -26.23
N VAL A 32 15.93 0.50 -25.25
CA VAL A 32 16.96 1.55 -25.36
C VAL A 32 18.11 1.06 -26.24
N ASP A 33 18.54 1.92 -27.15
CA ASP A 33 19.72 1.67 -28.01
C ASP A 33 21.02 1.98 -27.24
N LEU A 34 21.30 1.17 -26.23
CA LEU A 34 22.50 1.18 -25.39
C LEU A 34 22.76 -0.24 -24.94
N ALA A 35 24.00 -0.71 -25.04
CA ALA A 35 24.41 -1.98 -24.46
C ALA A 35 24.48 -1.82 -22.93
N TRP A 36 23.72 -2.63 -22.20
CA TRP A 36 23.68 -2.60 -20.75
C TRP A 36 23.41 -3.98 -20.17
N GLU A 37 23.80 -4.19 -18.94
CA GLU A 37 23.55 -5.41 -18.19
C GLU A 37 23.04 -5.08 -16.78
N PRO A 38 21.89 -5.65 -16.32
CA PRO A 38 21.38 -5.44 -14.99
C PRO A 38 22.11 -6.34 -13.98
N ILE A 39 22.52 -5.75 -12.86
CA ILE A 39 23.03 -6.45 -11.67
C ILE A 39 21.91 -6.51 -10.64
N PRO A 40 21.12 -7.61 -10.58
CA PRO A 40 20.04 -7.74 -9.62
C PRO A 40 20.61 -7.96 -8.22
N ILE A 41 20.29 -7.08 -7.28
CA ILE A 41 20.79 -7.19 -5.89
C ILE A 41 19.78 -7.92 -5.03
N ILE A 42 18.70 -7.25 -4.66
CA ILE A 42 17.67 -7.78 -3.77
C ILE A 42 16.32 -7.14 -4.08
N ARG A 43 15.27 -7.94 -3.94
CA ARG A 43 13.87 -7.50 -3.86
C ARG A 43 13.27 -8.06 -2.59
N GLY A 44 12.66 -7.21 -1.79
CA GLY A 44 11.95 -7.59 -0.57
C GLY A 44 10.60 -6.92 -0.46
N TRP A 45 9.59 -7.66 0.01
CA TRP A 45 8.28 -7.12 0.26
C TRP A 45 7.61 -7.84 1.44
N ALA A 46 7.15 -7.08 2.43
CA ALA A 46 6.49 -7.63 3.63
C ALA A 46 5.04 -7.14 3.81
N GLY A 47 4.58 -6.19 2.97
CA GLY A 47 3.33 -5.48 3.17
C GLY A 47 3.41 -4.41 4.26
N ALA A 48 2.39 -3.55 4.33
CA ALA A 48 2.28 -2.55 5.37
C ALA A 48 2.09 -3.21 6.75
N SER A 49 2.76 -2.68 7.77
CA SER A 49 2.76 -3.21 9.12
C SER A 49 3.37 -2.17 10.09
N GLY A 50 3.84 -2.57 11.26
CA GLY A 50 4.61 -1.73 12.18
C GLY A 50 6.05 -1.45 11.70
N PRO A 51 6.85 -0.74 12.51
CA PRO A 51 8.23 -0.41 12.17
C PRO A 51 9.10 -1.63 11.89
N LEU A 52 10.10 -1.46 11.04
CA LEU A 52 11.17 -2.45 10.87
C LEU A 52 11.98 -2.56 12.17
N THR A 53 12.56 -3.74 12.41
CA THR A 53 13.65 -3.83 13.38
C THR A 53 14.92 -3.23 12.78
N ASP A 54 15.78 -2.68 13.64
CA ASP A 54 17.03 -2.06 13.18
C ASP A 54 17.96 -3.07 12.50
N GLU A 55 17.93 -4.35 12.93
CA GLU A 55 18.67 -5.44 12.28
C GLU A 55 18.14 -5.69 10.85
N THR A 56 16.83 -5.58 10.64
CA THR A 56 16.23 -5.74 9.30
C THR A 56 16.69 -4.62 8.38
N LEU A 57 16.64 -3.37 8.84
CA LEU A 57 17.16 -2.23 8.10
C LEU A 57 18.63 -2.40 7.77
N ALA A 58 19.47 -2.72 8.77
CA ALA A 58 20.91 -2.94 8.61
C ALA A 58 21.20 -4.08 7.61
N HIS A 59 20.38 -5.14 7.60
CA HIS A 59 20.52 -6.23 6.63
C HIS A 59 20.29 -5.73 5.19
N PHE A 60 19.25 -4.96 4.91
CA PHE A 60 19.00 -4.43 3.56
C PHE A 60 20.11 -3.45 3.14
N VAL A 61 20.45 -2.49 3.99
CA VAL A 61 21.52 -1.53 3.72
C VAL A 61 22.85 -2.24 3.46
N GLY A 62 23.20 -3.20 4.34
CA GLY A 62 24.44 -3.96 4.19
C GLY A 62 24.45 -4.84 2.93
N THR A 63 23.34 -5.49 2.59
CA THR A 63 23.23 -6.32 1.38
C THR A 63 23.45 -5.48 0.13
N ILE A 64 22.78 -4.33 0.02
CA ILE A 64 22.86 -3.45 -1.14
C ILE A 64 24.26 -2.84 -1.25
N THR A 65 24.76 -2.20 -0.19
CA THR A 65 26.09 -1.54 -0.22
C THR A 65 27.23 -2.53 -0.44
N ASN A 66 27.15 -3.74 0.10
CA ASN A 66 28.17 -4.78 -0.16
C ASN A 66 28.10 -5.29 -1.60
N ALA A 67 26.93 -5.36 -2.22
CA ALA A 67 26.82 -5.70 -3.64
C ALA A 67 27.42 -4.61 -4.52
N LEU A 68 27.13 -3.34 -4.25
CA LEU A 68 27.72 -2.20 -4.95
C LEU A 68 29.25 -2.18 -4.85
N LYS A 69 29.82 -2.45 -3.65
CA LYS A 69 31.27 -2.50 -3.44
C LYS A 69 31.96 -3.66 -4.17
N ARG A 70 31.24 -4.76 -4.45
CA ARG A 70 31.80 -5.95 -5.12
C ARG A 70 31.64 -5.92 -6.63
N ALA A 71 30.77 -5.06 -7.14
CA ALA A 71 30.59 -4.91 -8.59
C ALA A 71 31.88 -4.30 -9.20
N ASP A 72 32.36 -4.90 -10.29
CA ASP A 72 33.54 -4.39 -11.00
C ASP A 72 33.32 -2.98 -11.55
N GLN A 73 32.10 -2.70 -11.99
CA GLN A 73 31.67 -1.40 -12.51
C GLN A 73 30.17 -1.23 -12.24
N VAL A 74 29.79 -0.02 -11.81
CA VAL A 74 28.39 0.43 -11.70
C VAL A 74 28.27 1.76 -12.42
N ASP A 75 27.44 1.83 -13.44
CA ASP A 75 27.21 3.05 -14.20
C ASP A 75 25.96 3.81 -13.75
N ALA A 76 25.03 3.14 -13.06
CA ALA A 76 23.82 3.72 -12.50
C ALA A 76 23.19 2.82 -11.42
N LEU A 77 22.38 3.38 -10.54
CA LEU A 77 21.57 2.64 -9.59
C LEU A 77 20.08 2.98 -9.77
N TYR A 78 19.26 1.94 -9.91
CA TYR A 78 17.80 2.04 -9.84
C TYR A 78 17.29 1.41 -8.55
N LEU A 79 16.47 2.16 -7.81
CA LEU A 79 15.81 1.69 -6.60
C LEU A 79 14.28 1.86 -6.74
N ASP A 80 13.56 0.76 -6.52
CA ASP A 80 12.10 0.71 -6.41
C ASP A 80 11.76 0.57 -4.93
N LEU A 81 11.33 1.66 -4.30
CA LEU A 81 11.11 1.77 -2.86
C LEU A 81 9.68 2.25 -2.57
N HIS A 82 9.14 1.92 -1.40
CA HIS A 82 7.87 2.50 -0.98
C HIS A 82 8.03 3.99 -0.64
N GLY A 83 9.00 4.34 0.18
CA GLY A 83 9.26 5.71 0.59
C GLY A 83 8.60 6.13 1.91
N ALA A 84 8.01 5.17 2.65
CA ALA A 84 7.39 5.45 3.95
C ALA A 84 7.79 4.43 5.02
N ALA A 85 8.92 3.76 4.84
CA ALA A 85 9.42 2.81 5.82
C ALA A 85 10.06 3.54 7.01
N VAL A 86 9.74 3.06 8.21
CA VAL A 86 10.36 3.48 9.47
C VAL A 86 10.96 2.28 10.18
N ALA A 87 12.00 2.50 10.97
CA ALA A 87 12.57 1.51 11.89
C ALA A 87 12.54 2.07 13.31
N TYR A 88 12.82 1.23 14.31
CA TYR A 88 12.75 1.69 15.70
C TYR A 88 13.69 2.87 15.97
N SER A 89 14.86 2.91 15.33
CA SER A 89 15.84 4.01 15.51
C SER A 89 15.95 4.95 14.29
N HIS A 90 15.19 4.72 13.22
CA HIS A 90 15.26 5.53 12.00
C HIS A 90 13.85 5.91 11.51
N SER A 91 13.57 7.19 11.45
CA SER A 91 12.30 7.75 10.94
C SER A 91 12.23 7.82 9.40
N ASP A 92 13.35 7.59 8.71
CA ASP A 92 13.50 7.60 7.25
C ASP A 92 14.47 6.49 6.83
N CYS A 93 13.93 5.30 6.58
CA CYS A 93 14.73 4.14 6.16
C CYS A 93 15.26 4.29 4.74
N GLU A 94 14.48 4.89 3.86
CA GLU A 94 14.84 5.08 2.46
C GLU A 94 15.94 6.13 2.32
N GLY A 95 15.84 7.26 3.01
CA GLY A 95 16.90 8.27 3.04
C GLY A 95 18.21 7.73 3.63
N HIS A 96 18.13 6.91 4.69
CA HIS A 96 19.29 6.22 5.26
C HIS A 96 19.94 5.25 4.27
N LEU A 97 19.14 4.47 3.53
CA LEU A 97 19.65 3.58 2.48
C LEU A 97 20.31 4.36 1.35
N LEU A 98 19.69 5.44 0.90
CA LEU A 98 20.20 6.29 -0.18
C LEU A 98 21.54 6.93 0.18
N GLN A 99 21.66 7.49 1.39
CA GLN A 99 22.91 8.01 1.90
C GLN A 99 24.01 6.93 1.86
N ALA A 100 23.70 5.73 2.35
CA ALA A 100 24.68 4.62 2.35
C ALA A 100 25.06 4.16 0.92
N CYS A 101 24.15 4.22 -0.04
CA CYS A 101 24.46 3.96 -1.45
C CYS A 101 25.33 5.07 -2.05
N ARG A 102 25.03 6.32 -1.75
CA ARG A 102 25.78 7.50 -2.21
C ARG A 102 27.21 7.48 -1.67
N ASP A 103 27.40 7.08 -0.39
CA ASP A 103 28.73 6.91 0.23
C ASP A 103 29.61 5.89 -0.50
N VAL A 104 28.99 4.89 -1.13
CA VAL A 104 29.71 3.86 -1.91
C VAL A 104 29.96 4.31 -3.35
N LEU A 105 28.97 4.92 -4.00
CA LEU A 105 29.00 5.25 -5.42
C LEU A 105 29.64 6.59 -5.74
N GLY A 106 29.68 7.51 -4.75
CA GLY A 106 30.08 8.92 -4.98
C GLY A 106 29.03 9.68 -5.77
N ASP A 107 29.31 10.96 -6.11
CA ASP A 107 28.37 11.89 -6.72
C ASP A 107 28.21 11.73 -8.23
N SER A 108 29.09 10.97 -8.89
CA SER A 108 29.10 10.84 -10.35
C SER A 108 28.19 9.76 -10.91
N ILE A 109 27.78 8.80 -10.08
CA ILE A 109 26.92 7.68 -10.49
C ILE A 109 25.47 8.05 -10.24
N PRO A 110 24.62 8.10 -11.27
CA PRO A 110 23.22 8.49 -11.10
C PRO A 110 22.44 7.44 -10.32
N ILE A 111 21.62 7.93 -9.38
CA ILE A 111 20.64 7.16 -8.59
C ILE A 111 19.25 7.64 -8.97
N VAL A 112 18.42 6.75 -9.51
CA VAL A 112 17.03 7.04 -9.87
C VAL A 112 16.06 6.23 -9.02
N LEU A 113 15.03 6.91 -8.48
CA LEU A 113 14.01 6.31 -7.63
C LEU A 113 12.68 6.15 -8.34
N ALA A 114 12.05 4.98 -8.15
CA ALA A 114 10.61 4.82 -8.25
C ALA A 114 10.06 4.73 -6.83
N LEU A 115 9.04 5.53 -6.52
CA LEU A 115 8.42 5.60 -5.21
C LEU A 115 6.91 5.33 -5.30
N ASP A 116 6.33 4.81 -4.23
CA ASP A 116 4.89 4.88 -4.03
C ASP A 116 4.48 6.35 -3.80
N HIS A 117 3.30 6.76 -4.24
CA HIS A 117 2.82 8.10 -3.93
C HIS A 117 2.47 8.28 -2.43
N HIS A 118 2.31 7.18 -1.68
CA HIS A 118 2.20 7.23 -0.22
C HIS A 118 3.55 7.49 0.49
N ALA A 119 4.63 7.71 -0.24
CA ALA A 119 5.93 8.05 0.33
C ALA A 119 5.86 9.32 1.19
N ASN A 120 6.57 9.30 2.28
CA ASN A 120 6.95 10.50 3.02
C ASN A 120 8.27 11.02 2.44
N LEU A 121 8.20 11.83 1.38
CA LEU A 121 9.40 12.35 0.74
C LEU A 121 10.18 13.23 1.72
N THR A 122 11.44 12.91 1.97
CA THR A 122 12.31 13.59 2.92
C THR A 122 13.41 14.38 2.23
N HIS A 123 14.09 15.23 2.99
CA HIS A 123 15.27 15.94 2.49
C HIS A 123 16.36 14.96 2.06
N ALA A 124 16.64 13.94 2.88
CA ALA A 124 17.67 12.95 2.57
C ALA A 124 17.36 12.14 1.30
N MET A 125 16.10 11.78 1.03
CA MET A 125 15.75 11.10 -0.21
C MET A 125 16.06 11.96 -1.44
N VAL A 126 15.74 13.25 -1.38
CA VAL A 126 15.98 14.18 -2.52
C VAL A 126 17.46 14.53 -2.67
N GLU A 127 18.18 14.70 -1.57
CA GLU A 127 19.61 15.02 -1.58
C GLU A 127 20.46 13.91 -2.17
N HIS A 128 20.08 12.64 -1.97
CA HIS A 128 20.90 11.49 -2.35
C HIS A 128 20.43 10.77 -3.62
N CYS A 129 19.42 11.29 -4.32
CA CYS A 129 19.04 10.81 -5.66
C CYS A 129 19.25 11.90 -6.72
N ASP A 130 19.37 11.48 -7.98
CA ASP A 130 19.52 12.39 -9.13
C ASP A 130 18.18 12.63 -9.83
N ALA A 131 17.26 11.66 -9.81
CA ALA A 131 15.91 11.80 -10.32
C ALA A 131 14.96 10.84 -9.60
N LEU A 132 13.68 11.21 -9.59
CA LEU A 132 12.65 10.38 -8.98
C LEU A 132 11.31 10.48 -9.73
N VAL A 133 10.49 9.46 -9.54
CA VAL A 133 9.11 9.41 -10.02
C VAL A 133 8.24 8.63 -9.03
N ALA A 134 7.00 9.10 -8.81
CA ALA A 134 6.03 8.41 -7.96
C ALA A 134 4.98 7.66 -8.77
N HIS A 135 4.24 6.74 -8.11
CA HIS A 135 3.01 6.16 -8.65
C HIS A 135 2.00 7.27 -9.00
N ARG A 136 1.32 7.09 -10.12
CA ARG A 136 0.51 8.14 -10.77
C ARG A 136 -0.99 7.85 -10.73
N THR A 137 -1.39 6.81 -10.02
CA THR A 137 -2.80 6.39 -9.88
C THR A 137 -3.05 5.73 -8.52
N GLN A 138 -4.28 5.89 -8.04
CA GLN A 138 -4.84 5.10 -6.95
C GLN A 138 -6.16 4.47 -7.45
N PRO A 139 -6.29 3.15 -7.57
CA PRO A 139 -5.27 2.11 -7.24
C PRO A 139 -3.98 2.22 -8.07
N HIS A 140 -2.89 1.68 -7.51
CA HIS A 140 -1.55 1.81 -8.09
C HIS A 140 -1.41 1.15 -9.47
N ASN A 141 -0.67 1.82 -10.37
CA ASN A 141 -0.10 1.25 -11.58
C ASN A 141 1.44 1.32 -11.50
N PRO A 142 2.10 0.40 -10.78
CA PRO A 142 3.55 0.45 -10.60
C PRO A 142 4.31 0.23 -11.93
N TRP A 143 3.71 -0.46 -12.90
CA TRP A 143 4.33 -0.69 -14.20
C TRP A 143 4.69 0.61 -14.92
N GLU A 144 3.73 1.55 -14.99
CA GLU A 144 3.95 2.88 -15.58
C GLU A 144 5.09 3.65 -14.87
N THR A 145 5.14 3.56 -13.54
CA THR A 145 6.19 4.21 -12.73
C THR A 145 7.57 3.67 -13.10
N GLY A 146 7.69 2.35 -13.24
CA GLY A 146 8.94 1.72 -13.68
C GLY A 146 9.37 2.13 -15.09
N GLN A 147 8.43 2.25 -16.02
CA GLN A 147 8.72 2.73 -17.39
C GLN A 147 9.29 4.15 -17.38
N LEU A 148 8.72 5.03 -16.55
CA LEU A 148 9.20 6.40 -16.39
C LEU A 148 10.58 6.46 -15.72
N ALA A 149 10.79 5.66 -14.65
CA ALA A 149 12.09 5.57 -13.99
C ALA A 149 13.20 5.10 -14.97
N ALA A 150 12.90 4.10 -15.81
CA ALA A 150 13.83 3.67 -16.85
C ALA A 150 14.11 4.80 -17.86
N THR A 151 13.07 5.53 -18.27
CA THR A 151 13.22 6.68 -19.19
C THR A 151 14.14 7.74 -18.60
N LEU A 152 13.96 8.09 -17.31
CA LEU A 152 14.84 9.02 -16.61
C LEU A 152 16.28 8.52 -16.60
N LEU A 153 16.49 7.29 -16.10
CA LEU A 153 17.83 6.72 -15.95
C LEU A 153 18.60 6.66 -17.27
N PHE A 154 17.99 6.11 -18.33
CA PHE A 154 18.66 5.97 -19.61
C PHE A 154 18.84 7.30 -20.32
N ASN A 155 17.98 8.29 -20.13
CA ASN A 155 18.22 9.64 -20.64
C ASN A 155 19.40 10.33 -19.94
N ILE A 156 19.62 10.07 -18.64
CA ILE A 156 20.83 10.53 -17.94
C ILE A 156 22.07 9.86 -18.52
N LEU A 157 22.07 8.52 -18.63
CA LEU A 157 23.21 7.77 -19.19
C LEU A 157 23.55 8.13 -20.64
N LEU A 158 22.54 8.49 -21.43
CA LEU A 158 22.72 8.94 -22.81
C LEU A 158 23.08 10.44 -22.95
N GLY A 159 23.22 11.16 -21.83
CA GLY A 159 23.49 12.60 -21.83
C GLY A 159 22.34 13.47 -22.38
N LYS A 160 21.13 12.93 -22.46
CA LYS A 160 19.93 13.64 -22.92
C LYS A 160 19.22 14.38 -21.80
N LEU A 161 19.49 14.02 -20.55
CA LEU A 161 18.94 14.62 -19.35
C LEU A 161 20.05 14.93 -18.35
N THR A 162 20.14 16.19 -17.95
CA THR A 162 20.90 16.65 -16.79
C THR A 162 19.87 17.00 -15.71
N PRO A 163 19.58 16.09 -14.78
CA PRO A 163 18.45 16.26 -13.88
C PRO A 163 18.67 17.39 -12.89
N THR A 164 17.60 18.12 -12.60
CA THR A 164 17.53 19.11 -11.54
C THR A 164 16.19 18.92 -10.83
N ILE A 165 16.21 18.75 -9.51
CA ILE A 165 15.02 18.46 -8.71
C ILE A 165 14.65 19.69 -7.87
N ALA A 166 13.40 20.15 -7.99
CA ALA A 166 12.77 21.00 -7.00
C ALA A 166 11.65 20.24 -6.31
N TRP A 167 11.54 20.37 -5.00
CA TRP A 167 10.51 19.74 -4.20
C TRP A 167 9.96 20.67 -3.14
N LYS A 168 8.75 20.37 -2.64
CA LYS A 168 8.10 21.14 -1.57
C LYS A 168 7.37 20.20 -0.63
N LYS A 169 7.56 20.43 0.68
CA LYS A 169 6.66 19.89 1.71
C LYS A 169 5.41 20.75 1.77
N ILE A 170 4.29 20.10 2.04
CA ILE A 170 2.99 20.72 2.25
C ILE A 170 2.56 20.33 3.67
N PRO A 171 2.25 21.28 4.57
CA PRO A 171 1.86 20.97 5.94
C PRO A 171 0.41 20.44 5.98
N LEU A 172 0.23 19.29 5.38
CA LEU A 172 -1.06 18.61 5.21
C LEU A 172 -0.88 17.12 5.41
N ILE A 173 -1.74 16.52 6.23
CA ILE A 173 -1.97 15.09 6.35
C ILE A 173 -3.47 14.89 6.35
N THR A 174 -3.95 13.91 5.58
CA THR A 174 -5.38 13.61 5.50
C THR A 174 -5.61 12.10 5.57
N HIS A 175 -6.82 11.69 5.90
CA HIS A 175 -7.25 10.30 5.67
C HIS A 175 -7.21 9.93 4.18
N GLN A 176 -7.36 8.62 3.87
CA GLN A 176 -7.25 8.12 2.49
C GLN A 176 -8.58 8.06 1.72
N GLU A 177 -9.70 8.53 2.27
CA GLU A 177 -11.01 8.39 1.63
C GLU A 177 -11.10 9.12 0.27
N GLN A 178 -10.33 10.21 0.11
CA GLN A 178 -10.29 11.02 -1.10
C GLN A 178 -9.12 10.70 -2.05
N PHE A 179 -8.37 9.61 -1.80
CA PHE A 179 -7.13 9.30 -2.55
C PHE A 179 -7.39 8.64 -3.91
N LEU A 180 -8.57 8.12 -4.19
CA LEU A 180 -8.87 7.51 -5.49
C LEU A 180 -8.71 8.51 -6.64
N THR A 181 -8.04 8.05 -7.71
CA THR A 181 -7.83 8.85 -8.92
C THR A 181 -8.77 8.46 -10.08
N SER A 182 -9.48 7.33 -9.97
CA SER A 182 -10.45 6.89 -10.97
C SER A 182 -11.75 7.71 -10.99
N PRO A 183 -12.42 8.04 -9.83
CA PRO A 183 -13.56 8.92 -9.81
C PRO A 183 -13.13 10.39 -9.94
N ALA A 184 -14.06 11.26 -10.30
CA ALA A 184 -13.85 12.71 -10.21
C ALA A 184 -13.62 13.10 -8.74
N GLY A 185 -12.64 13.96 -8.49
CA GLY A 185 -12.29 14.38 -7.12
C GLY A 185 -10.96 15.10 -7.05
N PRO A 186 -10.61 15.65 -5.89
CA PRO A 186 -9.43 16.49 -5.74
C PRO A 186 -8.12 15.73 -6.01
N MET A 187 -8.04 14.43 -5.67
CA MET A 187 -6.84 13.64 -5.94
C MET A 187 -6.64 13.43 -7.44
N ARG A 188 -7.69 13.09 -8.18
CA ARG A 188 -7.62 12.99 -9.63
C ARG A 188 -7.14 14.29 -10.27
N GLU A 189 -7.74 15.42 -9.87
CA GLU A 189 -7.37 16.74 -10.39
C GLU A 189 -5.91 17.09 -10.12
N TRP A 190 -5.39 16.75 -8.93
CA TRP A 190 -3.99 16.98 -8.56
C TRP A 190 -3.03 16.12 -9.37
N PHE A 191 -3.35 14.85 -9.58
CA PHE A 191 -2.54 13.95 -10.39
C PHE A 191 -2.60 14.30 -11.88
N GLU A 192 -3.74 14.75 -12.39
CA GLU A 192 -3.88 15.27 -13.77
C GLU A 192 -3.05 16.54 -13.96
N LEU A 193 -3.01 17.43 -12.97
CA LEU A 193 -2.14 18.61 -13.00
C LEU A 193 -0.65 18.24 -13.05
N ALA A 194 -0.23 17.20 -12.32
CA ALA A 194 1.14 16.70 -12.41
C ALA A 194 1.45 16.15 -13.81
N ARG A 195 0.55 15.39 -14.42
CA ARG A 195 0.69 14.90 -15.81
C ARG A 195 0.73 16.03 -16.84
N GLU A 196 -0.10 17.08 -16.65
CA GLU A 196 -0.04 18.28 -17.49
C GLU A 196 1.34 18.94 -17.42
N ILE A 197 1.87 19.12 -16.21
CA ILE A 197 3.20 19.71 -16.01
C ILE A 197 4.30 18.84 -16.64
N GLU A 198 4.23 17.52 -16.48
CA GLU A 198 5.19 16.58 -17.06
C GLU A 198 5.20 16.61 -18.60
N SER A 199 4.08 16.99 -19.23
CA SER A 199 4.01 17.15 -20.69
C SER A 199 4.71 18.39 -21.24
N LEU A 200 5.14 19.30 -20.36
CA LEU A 200 5.80 20.54 -20.76
C LEU A 200 7.26 20.30 -21.18
N THR A 201 7.71 21.05 -22.17
CA THR A 201 9.11 21.01 -22.61
C THR A 201 10.06 21.34 -21.47
N GLY A 202 11.07 20.50 -21.26
CA GLY A 202 12.08 20.67 -20.21
C GLY A 202 11.71 19.99 -18.89
N VAL A 203 10.49 19.53 -18.68
CA VAL A 203 10.10 18.72 -17.53
C VAL A 203 10.31 17.24 -17.84
N ALA A 204 10.99 16.53 -16.94
CA ALA A 204 11.29 15.10 -17.07
C ALA A 204 10.36 14.22 -16.23
N SER A 205 9.94 14.69 -15.04
CA SER A 205 8.90 14.08 -14.22
C SER A 205 8.23 15.11 -13.30
N ALA A 206 6.99 14.86 -12.92
CA ALA A 206 6.28 15.61 -11.91
C ALA A 206 5.49 14.64 -11.02
N SER A 207 5.79 14.65 -9.72
CA SER A 207 5.30 13.68 -8.74
C SER A 207 4.58 14.34 -7.59
N THR A 208 3.51 13.68 -7.12
CA THR A 208 2.71 14.09 -5.97
C THR A 208 2.75 13.00 -4.91
N PHE A 209 2.90 13.38 -3.65
CA PHE A 209 3.03 12.47 -2.52
C PHE A 209 2.02 12.81 -1.43
N PRO A 210 0.78 12.27 -1.52
CA PRO A 210 -0.17 12.30 -0.42
C PRO A 210 0.21 11.22 0.59
N MET A 211 1.24 11.48 1.34
CA MET A 211 1.90 10.62 2.32
C MET A 211 0.97 9.59 2.99
N GLN A 212 1.50 8.42 3.33
CA GLN A 212 0.85 7.46 4.23
C GLN A 212 0.48 8.16 5.55
N PRO A 213 -0.82 8.26 5.90
CA PRO A 213 -1.24 9.18 6.99
C PRO A 213 -0.99 8.66 8.40
N TRP A 214 -0.64 7.39 8.59
CA TRP A 214 -0.54 6.77 9.92
C TRP A 214 0.91 6.57 10.38
N ILE A 215 1.82 7.43 9.94
CA ILE A 215 3.21 7.45 10.41
C ILE A 215 3.50 8.79 11.11
N ASP A 216 4.08 8.69 12.31
CA ASP A 216 4.45 9.83 13.13
C ASP A 216 5.96 10.05 13.06
N VAL A 217 6.39 10.94 12.17
CA VAL A 217 7.81 11.19 11.85
C VAL A 217 8.10 12.69 11.75
N PRO A 218 9.34 13.13 12.05
CA PRO A 218 9.70 14.57 12.11
C PRO A 218 9.50 15.33 10.80
N GLU A 219 9.70 14.67 9.66
CA GLU A 219 9.49 15.28 8.33
C GLU A 219 8.14 14.87 7.72
N GLY A 220 7.13 14.55 8.55
CA GLY A 220 5.80 14.17 8.05
C GLY A 220 5.10 15.27 7.28
N GLY A 221 4.26 14.89 6.32
CA GLY A 221 3.46 15.80 5.50
C GLY A 221 3.50 15.47 4.02
N TRP A 222 2.50 15.95 3.31
CA TRP A 222 2.45 15.79 1.85
C TRP A 222 3.63 16.45 1.18
N ALA A 223 3.95 16.03 -0.04
CA ALA A 223 5.04 16.60 -0.80
C ALA A 223 4.77 16.57 -2.30
N VAL A 224 5.56 17.35 -3.02
CA VAL A 224 5.65 17.31 -4.48
C VAL A 224 7.11 17.36 -4.90
N ALA A 225 7.42 16.78 -6.05
CA ALA A 225 8.74 16.91 -6.67
C ALA A 225 8.60 17.08 -8.18
N VAL A 226 9.43 17.92 -8.77
CA VAL A 226 9.51 18.14 -10.22
C VAL A 226 10.96 18.03 -10.65
N VAL A 227 11.21 17.14 -11.62
CA VAL A 227 12.52 16.94 -12.24
C VAL A 227 12.51 17.63 -13.59
N THR A 228 13.51 18.47 -13.84
CA THR A 228 13.68 19.18 -15.13
C THR A 228 15.05 18.90 -15.74
N ASN A 229 15.21 19.25 -17.01
CA ASN A 229 16.49 19.16 -17.68
C ASN A 229 17.29 20.46 -17.51
N ASN A 230 18.14 20.50 -16.48
CA ASN A 230 19.03 21.63 -16.14
C ASN A 230 18.33 22.99 -16.02
N ASP A 231 17.12 23.02 -15.44
CA ASP A 231 16.34 24.25 -15.24
C ASP A 231 15.67 24.26 -13.86
N MET A 232 16.42 24.75 -12.86
CA MET A 232 15.92 24.87 -11.47
C MET A 232 14.72 25.82 -11.37
N ALA A 233 14.72 26.92 -12.13
CA ALA A 233 13.63 27.89 -12.07
C ALA A 233 12.31 27.29 -12.58
N LEU A 234 12.36 26.48 -13.64
CA LEU A 234 11.22 25.75 -14.16
C LEU A 234 10.74 24.70 -13.14
N ALA A 235 11.67 23.96 -12.52
CA ALA A 235 11.36 22.95 -11.51
C ALA A 235 10.66 23.59 -10.31
N GLU A 236 11.21 24.67 -9.75
CA GLU A 236 10.63 25.40 -8.61
C GLU A 236 9.25 25.99 -8.92
N LYS A 237 9.09 26.56 -10.11
CA LYS A 237 7.80 27.12 -10.55
C LYS A 237 6.70 26.06 -10.50
N HIS A 238 6.98 24.87 -11.03
CA HIS A 238 5.97 23.82 -11.12
C HIS A 238 5.80 23.03 -9.82
N ALA A 239 6.85 22.85 -9.01
CA ALA A 239 6.71 22.33 -7.65
C ALA A 239 5.84 23.27 -6.78
N ASN A 240 6.05 24.58 -6.86
CA ASN A 240 5.19 25.56 -6.18
C ASN A 240 3.72 25.47 -6.67
N ARG A 241 3.49 25.34 -7.99
CA ARG A 241 2.13 25.21 -8.56
C ARG A 241 1.41 23.96 -8.02
N LEU A 242 2.09 22.82 -7.97
CA LEU A 242 1.53 21.56 -7.43
C LEU A 242 1.25 21.66 -5.93
N ALA A 243 2.19 22.22 -5.15
CA ALA A 243 2.01 22.39 -3.72
C ALA A 243 0.86 23.35 -3.39
N GLN A 244 0.78 24.48 -4.11
CA GLN A 244 -0.29 25.46 -3.93
C GLN A 244 -1.67 24.86 -4.26
N PHE A 245 -1.78 24.06 -5.33
CA PHE A 245 -3.03 23.38 -5.67
C PHE A 245 -3.51 22.49 -4.50
N ALA A 246 -2.64 21.63 -3.96
CA ALA A 246 -3.01 20.75 -2.85
C ALA A 246 -3.45 21.56 -1.62
N TRP A 247 -2.73 22.63 -1.29
CA TRP A 247 -3.07 23.49 -0.17
C TRP A 247 -4.42 24.21 -0.35
N ASP A 248 -4.70 24.73 -1.53
CA ASP A 248 -5.95 25.43 -1.85
C ASP A 248 -7.17 24.48 -1.85
N GLN A 249 -6.94 23.21 -2.18
CA GLN A 249 -7.97 22.16 -2.21
C GLN A 249 -8.05 21.33 -0.91
N ARG A 250 -7.27 21.65 0.14
CA ARG A 250 -7.13 20.85 1.37
C ARG A 250 -8.47 20.48 2.02
N ASP A 251 -9.45 21.38 2.02
CA ASP A 251 -10.75 21.11 2.63
C ASP A 251 -11.54 20.01 1.88
N ARG A 252 -11.31 19.85 0.56
CA ARG A 252 -11.89 18.77 -0.22
C ARG A 252 -11.19 17.44 0.06
N PHE A 253 -9.89 17.45 0.35
CA PHE A 253 -9.14 16.25 0.74
C PHE A 253 -9.47 15.79 2.17
N LEU A 254 -9.90 16.70 3.03
CA LEU A 254 -10.30 16.41 4.42
C LEU A 254 -11.77 15.95 4.53
N LEU A 255 -12.53 15.93 3.43
CA LEU A 255 -13.92 15.50 3.44
C LEU A 255 -14.03 14.01 3.80
N GLN A 256 -14.58 13.70 4.95
CA GLN A 256 -14.91 12.35 5.39
C GLN A 256 -16.31 11.95 4.93
N GLU A 257 -16.40 10.74 4.38
CA GLU A 257 -17.66 10.13 3.92
C GLU A 257 -18.05 8.92 4.79
N SER A 258 -17.20 8.54 5.72
CA SER A 258 -17.43 7.40 6.62
C SER A 258 -18.56 7.70 7.62
N ILE A 259 -19.35 6.66 7.90
CA ILE A 259 -20.49 6.72 8.83
C ILE A 259 -20.34 5.68 9.93
N PRO A 260 -20.99 5.87 11.11
CA PRO A 260 -20.90 4.93 12.22
C PRO A 260 -21.31 3.50 11.84
N PRO A 261 -20.70 2.46 12.46
CA PRO A 261 -20.99 1.05 12.17
C PRO A 261 -22.47 0.68 12.20
N ALA A 262 -23.22 1.22 13.18
CA ALA A 262 -24.64 0.93 13.34
C ALA A 262 -25.47 1.43 12.14
N ASP A 263 -25.17 2.62 11.66
CA ASP A 263 -25.87 3.24 10.54
C ASP A 263 -25.45 2.58 9.20
N ALA A 264 -24.17 2.21 9.09
CA ALA A 264 -23.65 1.52 7.91
C ALA A 264 -24.36 0.17 7.69
N ILE A 265 -24.48 -0.65 8.73
CA ILE A 265 -25.18 -1.94 8.65
C ILE A 265 -26.65 -1.75 8.35
N ARG A 266 -27.33 -0.82 9.05
CA ARG A 266 -28.74 -0.52 8.79
C ARG A 266 -28.96 -0.10 7.32
N ARG A 267 -28.17 0.84 6.81
CA ARG A 267 -28.22 1.30 5.43
C ARG A 267 -27.96 0.18 4.42
N ALA A 268 -27.02 -0.73 4.72
CA ALA A 268 -26.76 -1.87 3.88
C ALA A 268 -27.94 -2.87 3.84
N LEU A 269 -28.63 -3.06 4.97
CA LEU A 269 -29.82 -3.92 5.03
C LEU A 269 -31.02 -3.32 4.28
N GLU A 270 -31.16 -2.00 4.28
CA GLU A 270 -32.21 -1.25 3.59
C GLU A 270 -31.98 -1.14 2.07
N SER A 271 -30.78 -1.42 1.57
CA SER A 271 -30.48 -1.39 0.14
C SER A 271 -31.26 -2.48 -0.61
N ASP A 272 -32.02 -2.13 -1.64
CA ASP A 272 -32.91 -3.06 -2.33
C ASP A 272 -32.21 -4.02 -3.27
N ASN A 273 -31.03 -3.66 -3.84
CA ASN A 273 -30.40 -4.40 -4.92
C ASN A 273 -28.88 -4.62 -4.69
N GLY A 274 -28.42 -5.82 -5.06
CA GLY A 274 -27.02 -6.17 -5.23
C GLY A 274 -26.20 -6.22 -3.95
N LEU A 275 -24.93 -6.42 -4.12
CA LEU A 275 -23.93 -6.51 -3.07
C LEU A 275 -23.62 -5.12 -2.49
N VAL A 276 -23.61 -4.99 -1.17
CA VAL A 276 -23.13 -3.80 -0.48
C VAL A 276 -21.73 -4.07 0.12
N ILE A 277 -20.77 -3.24 -0.22
CA ILE A 277 -19.46 -3.27 0.41
C ILE A 277 -19.49 -2.39 1.68
N LEU A 278 -19.12 -2.96 2.81
CA LEU A 278 -18.78 -2.24 4.03
C LEU A 278 -17.27 -2.09 4.10
N SER A 279 -16.78 -0.88 3.86
CA SER A 279 -15.35 -0.56 3.91
C SER A 279 -14.93 -0.29 5.35
N ASP A 280 -14.27 -1.25 5.98
CA ASP A 280 -13.71 -1.16 7.33
C ASP A 280 -12.43 -0.32 7.29
N THR A 281 -12.58 1.00 7.43
CA THR A 281 -11.47 1.95 7.26
C THR A 281 -10.46 1.88 8.39
N GLY A 282 -10.90 1.58 9.63
CA GLY A 282 -10.02 1.50 10.78
C GLY A 282 -9.12 0.26 10.83
N ASP A 283 -9.47 -0.77 10.02
CA ASP A 283 -8.71 -2.02 9.97
C ASP A 283 -8.23 -2.35 8.55
N SER A 284 -7.76 -1.33 7.83
CA SER A 284 -7.24 -1.47 6.47
C SER A 284 -5.89 -2.18 6.45
N VAL A 285 -5.87 -3.43 5.98
CA VAL A 285 -4.66 -4.28 6.00
C VAL A 285 -3.54 -3.76 5.10
N PHE A 286 -3.87 -3.10 3.98
CA PHE A 286 -2.87 -2.47 3.14
C PHE A 286 -2.40 -1.12 3.68
N GLY A 287 -3.11 -0.56 4.67
CA GLY A 287 -2.67 0.60 5.44
C GLY A 287 -1.79 0.23 6.64
N GLY A 288 -1.66 -1.07 6.95
CA GLY A 288 -0.84 -1.58 8.05
C GLY A 288 -1.60 -2.07 9.27
N ALA A 289 -2.94 -2.05 9.22
CA ALA A 289 -3.75 -2.61 10.31
C ALA A 289 -3.69 -4.15 10.33
N PRO A 290 -3.91 -4.79 11.48
CA PRO A 290 -3.73 -6.23 11.66
C PRO A 290 -4.78 -7.09 10.97
N GLY A 291 -5.95 -6.56 10.63
CA GLY A 291 -7.03 -7.33 10.00
C GLY A 291 -7.87 -8.14 11.00
N ASP A 292 -7.84 -7.80 12.28
CA ASP A 292 -8.50 -8.58 13.35
C ASP A 292 -9.62 -7.83 14.09
N SER A 293 -10.04 -6.64 13.61
CA SER A 293 -11.11 -5.87 14.24
C SER A 293 -12.44 -6.62 14.25
N THR A 294 -13.06 -6.64 15.41
CA THR A 294 -14.38 -7.27 15.66
C THR A 294 -15.54 -6.29 15.67
N ILE A 295 -15.29 -5.01 15.43
CA ILE A 295 -16.28 -3.92 15.60
C ILE A 295 -17.52 -4.19 14.74
N LEU A 296 -17.35 -4.42 13.44
CA LEU A 296 -18.46 -4.69 12.53
C LEU A 296 -19.15 -6.03 12.83
N LEU A 297 -18.40 -7.07 13.17
CA LEU A 297 -18.97 -8.37 13.53
C LEU A 297 -19.86 -8.26 14.80
N LYS A 298 -19.38 -7.57 15.84
CA LYS A 298 -20.17 -7.32 17.06
C LYS A 298 -21.46 -6.55 16.76
N GLU A 299 -21.37 -5.57 15.89
CA GLU A 299 -22.53 -4.76 15.52
C GLU A 299 -23.54 -5.56 14.69
N MET A 300 -23.10 -6.41 13.77
CA MET A 300 -23.97 -7.33 13.01
C MET A 300 -24.71 -8.30 13.94
N ILE A 301 -24.01 -8.84 14.95
CA ILE A 301 -24.61 -9.70 15.96
C ILE A 301 -25.66 -8.91 16.79
N ARG A 302 -25.33 -7.70 17.22
CA ARG A 302 -26.23 -6.83 17.97
C ARG A 302 -27.52 -6.52 17.20
N GLN A 303 -27.41 -6.28 15.89
CA GLN A 303 -28.53 -6.03 14.98
C GLN A 303 -29.24 -7.32 14.53
N LYS A 304 -28.72 -8.49 14.90
CA LYS A 304 -29.28 -9.82 14.53
C LYS A 304 -29.43 -9.98 13.02
N VAL A 305 -28.41 -9.65 12.25
CA VAL A 305 -28.41 -9.75 10.80
C VAL A 305 -28.70 -11.18 10.35
N GLN A 306 -29.69 -11.33 9.46
CA GLN A 306 -30.13 -12.64 8.91
C GLN A 306 -29.77 -12.82 7.44
N GLN A 307 -29.36 -11.75 6.76
CA GLN A 307 -28.93 -11.80 5.35
C GLN A 307 -27.50 -12.35 5.25
N PRO A 308 -27.13 -12.96 4.11
CA PRO A 308 -25.78 -13.48 3.90
C PRO A 308 -24.71 -12.38 4.01
N VAL A 309 -23.73 -12.61 4.87
CA VAL A 309 -22.59 -11.69 5.09
C VAL A 309 -21.28 -12.45 4.96
N LEU A 310 -20.32 -11.85 4.30
CA LEU A 310 -18.93 -12.31 4.22
C LEU A 310 -17.99 -11.32 4.89
N LEU A 311 -17.03 -11.82 5.66
CA LEU A 311 -15.92 -11.04 6.18
C LEU A 311 -14.68 -11.89 6.41
N THR A 312 -13.54 -11.24 6.52
CA THR A 312 -12.26 -11.87 6.89
C THR A 312 -11.83 -11.47 8.28
N MET A 313 -11.03 -12.32 8.94
CA MET A 313 -10.48 -12.07 10.27
C MET A 313 -9.11 -12.73 10.40
N VAL A 314 -8.13 -12.01 10.92
CA VAL A 314 -6.83 -12.59 11.27
C VAL A 314 -6.88 -13.11 12.70
N ASP A 315 -6.72 -14.43 12.87
CA ASP A 315 -6.63 -15.05 14.20
C ASP A 315 -5.96 -16.44 14.13
N PRO A 316 -4.63 -16.52 14.25
CA PRO A 316 -3.90 -17.79 14.18
C PRO A 316 -4.33 -18.82 15.22
N GLU A 317 -4.71 -18.36 16.42
CA GLU A 317 -5.13 -19.26 17.52
C GLU A 317 -6.46 -19.94 17.19
N VAL A 318 -7.44 -19.18 16.66
CA VAL A 318 -8.73 -19.72 16.25
C VAL A 318 -8.60 -20.63 15.03
N VAL A 319 -7.70 -20.30 14.08
CA VAL A 319 -7.37 -21.22 12.97
C VAL A 319 -6.90 -22.57 13.51
N GLN A 320 -5.96 -22.58 14.46
CA GLN A 320 -5.45 -23.80 15.06
C GLN A 320 -6.55 -24.57 15.80
N GLN A 321 -7.40 -23.89 16.58
CA GLN A 321 -8.53 -24.52 17.30
C GLN A 321 -9.51 -25.18 16.31
N ALA A 322 -9.88 -24.51 15.23
CA ALA A 322 -10.79 -25.02 14.22
C ALA A 322 -10.22 -26.22 13.46
N ILE A 323 -8.92 -26.20 13.11
CA ILE A 323 -8.24 -27.34 12.47
C ILE A 323 -8.27 -28.58 13.37
N VAL A 324 -7.97 -28.42 14.66
CA VAL A 324 -8.01 -29.54 15.64
C VAL A 324 -9.42 -30.09 15.79
N ALA A 325 -10.44 -29.24 15.80
CA ALA A 325 -11.84 -29.67 15.93
C ALA A 325 -12.36 -30.39 14.68
N GLY A 326 -11.90 -30.00 13.50
CA GLY A 326 -12.31 -30.57 12.21
C GLY A 326 -13.59 -29.98 11.65
N ILE A 327 -13.78 -30.20 10.32
CA ILE A 327 -14.96 -29.73 9.58
C ILE A 327 -16.24 -30.34 10.16
N GLY A 328 -17.30 -29.53 10.25
CA GLY A 328 -18.61 -29.88 10.79
C GLY A 328 -18.75 -29.70 12.30
N SER A 329 -17.64 -29.51 13.02
CA SER A 329 -17.64 -29.31 14.47
C SER A 329 -18.22 -27.94 14.85
N THR A 330 -18.92 -27.87 15.96
CA THR A 330 -19.32 -26.63 16.61
C THR A 330 -18.38 -26.35 17.78
N ILE A 331 -17.71 -25.21 17.76
CA ILE A 331 -16.70 -24.82 18.76
C ILE A 331 -17.00 -23.45 19.36
N GLN A 332 -16.57 -23.27 20.60
CA GLN A 332 -16.55 -21.97 21.25
C GLN A 332 -15.17 -21.32 21.01
N VAL A 333 -15.17 -20.11 20.49
CA VAL A 333 -13.95 -19.34 20.22
C VAL A 333 -14.00 -17.95 20.81
N GLU A 334 -12.85 -17.38 21.09
CA GLU A 334 -12.65 -15.94 21.28
C GLU A 334 -11.97 -15.39 20.04
N LEU A 335 -12.77 -14.78 19.15
CA LEU A 335 -12.36 -14.43 17.79
C LEU A 335 -11.94 -12.97 17.69
N GLY A 336 -10.79 -12.73 17.02
CA GLY A 336 -10.27 -11.41 16.65
C GLY A 336 -9.93 -10.49 17.81
N GLY A 337 -9.61 -9.22 17.53
CA GLY A 337 -9.36 -8.19 18.53
C GLY A 337 -8.17 -8.46 19.46
N LYS A 338 -7.20 -9.28 19.04
CA LYS A 338 -6.02 -9.66 19.81
C LYS A 338 -4.78 -8.85 19.45
N GLN A 339 -4.74 -8.32 18.24
CA GLN A 339 -3.63 -7.53 17.72
C GLN A 339 -3.96 -6.02 17.62
N SER A 340 -5.24 -5.67 17.59
CA SER A 340 -5.74 -4.28 17.48
C SER A 340 -5.54 -3.42 18.74
N GLY A 341 -4.88 -3.93 19.77
CA GLY A 341 -4.62 -3.20 21.02
C GLY A 341 -5.93 -2.72 21.71
N SER A 342 -6.01 -1.42 21.99
CA SER A 342 -7.19 -0.82 22.64
C SER A 342 -8.38 -0.58 21.72
N TYR A 343 -8.20 -0.69 20.40
CA TYR A 343 -9.24 -0.37 19.41
C TYR A 343 -10.31 -1.45 19.29
N SER A 344 -9.95 -2.71 19.51
CA SER A 344 -10.87 -3.83 19.39
C SER A 344 -10.61 -4.86 20.49
N THR A 345 -11.61 -5.67 20.80
CA THR A 345 -11.51 -6.76 21.79
C THR A 345 -12.09 -8.03 21.22
N PRO A 346 -11.61 -9.22 21.63
CA PRO A 346 -12.17 -10.48 21.19
C PRO A 346 -13.69 -10.58 21.39
N VAL A 347 -14.33 -11.36 20.54
CA VAL A 347 -15.74 -11.70 20.67
C VAL A 347 -15.89 -13.20 20.91
N ARG A 348 -16.63 -13.57 21.98
CA ARG A 348 -16.91 -14.98 22.29
C ARG A 348 -18.10 -15.46 21.49
N LEU A 349 -17.90 -16.53 20.70
CA LEU A 349 -18.89 -17.07 19.77
C LEU A 349 -18.95 -18.59 19.83
N MET A 350 -20.15 -19.14 19.57
CA MET A 350 -20.34 -20.54 19.16
C MET A 350 -20.45 -20.57 17.65
N VAL A 351 -19.51 -21.20 16.97
CA VAL A 351 -19.41 -21.22 15.50
C VAL A 351 -19.24 -22.63 14.97
N GLN A 352 -19.71 -22.86 13.75
CA GLN A 352 -19.47 -24.12 13.03
C GLN A 352 -18.22 -23.96 12.16
N VAL A 353 -17.34 -24.95 12.18
CA VAL A 353 -16.23 -25.08 11.22
C VAL A 353 -16.75 -25.62 9.91
N SER A 354 -16.85 -24.78 8.88
CA SER A 354 -17.47 -25.12 7.61
C SER A 354 -16.46 -25.56 6.56
N ALA A 355 -15.24 -25.02 6.60
CA ALA A 355 -14.15 -25.42 5.72
C ALA A 355 -12.79 -25.24 6.41
N ILE A 356 -11.79 -25.99 5.95
CA ILE A 356 -10.37 -25.90 6.35
C ILE A 356 -9.55 -25.88 5.07
N GLY A 357 -8.61 -24.93 4.96
CA GLY A 357 -7.77 -24.76 3.79
C GLY A 357 -6.61 -23.82 4.07
N GLY A 358 -6.22 -23.05 3.08
CA GLY A 358 -5.12 -22.10 3.12
C GLY A 358 -4.05 -22.40 2.08
N GLY A 359 -2.89 -21.75 2.21
CA GLY A 359 -1.85 -21.82 1.22
C GLY A 359 -1.89 -20.65 0.25
N GLU A 360 -1.39 -20.85 -0.96
CA GLU A 360 -1.42 -19.81 -2.01
C GLU A 360 -2.80 -19.66 -2.62
N ILE A 361 -3.25 -18.42 -2.71
CA ILE A 361 -4.46 -18.00 -3.39
C ILE A 361 -4.06 -17.31 -4.68
N GLN A 362 -4.58 -17.79 -5.83
CA GLN A 362 -4.37 -17.16 -7.13
C GLN A 362 -5.23 -15.90 -7.22
N ALA A 363 -4.60 -14.75 -7.19
CA ALA A 363 -5.27 -13.46 -7.24
C ALA A 363 -4.34 -12.39 -7.76
N ALA A 364 -4.59 -11.87 -8.95
CA ALA A 364 -3.83 -10.74 -9.52
C ALA A 364 -4.21 -9.45 -8.78
N CYS A 365 -3.43 -9.07 -7.78
CA CYS A 365 -3.70 -7.94 -6.93
C CYS A 365 -2.38 -7.25 -6.53
N ILE A 366 -2.32 -5.93 -6.63
CA ILE A 366 -1.18 -5.09 -6.21
C ILE A 366 0.15 -5.59 -6.81
N GLY A 367 0.15 -5.88 -8.13
CA GLY A 367 1.36 -6.31 -8.84
C GLY A 367 1.88 -7.71 -8.48
N ARG A 368 1.03 -8.55 -7.90
CA ARG A 368 1.27 -9.97 -7.61
C ARG A 368 0.18 -10.84 -8.19
N ASP A 369 0.53 -12.07 -8.54
CA ASP A 369 -0.41 -13.07 -9.08
C ASP A 369 -0.88 -14.06 -8.00
N THR A 370 -0.18 -14.11 -6.85
CA THR A 370 -0.51 -15.00 -5.74
C THR A 370 -0.36 -14.31 -4.39
N PHE A 371 -1.19 -14.72 -3.44
CA PHE A 371 -1.11 -14.30 -2.04
C PHE A 371 -1.24 -15.52 -1.13
N SER A 372 -0.56 -15.50 0.00
CA SER A 372 -0.74 -16.49 1.07
C SER A 372 -1.33 -15.81 2.30
N ALA A 373 -2.42 -16.37 2.81
CA ALA A 373 -2.98 -16.03 4.11
C ALA A 373 -2.54 -17.00 5.22
N GLY A 374 -1.57 -17.87 4.93
CA GLY A 374 -1.22 -19.00 5.79
C GLY A 374 -2.33 -20.07 5.78
N ARG A 375 -2.46 -20.84 6.85
CA ARG A 375 -3.62 -21.72 7.01
C ARG A 375 -4.87 -20.87 7.26
N ALA A 376 -6.00 -21.31 6.76
CA ALA A 376 -7.25 -20.59 6.93
C ALA A 376 -8.43 -21.54 7.09
N VAL A 377 -9.49 -21.05 7.71
CA VAL A 377 -10.72 -21.82 7.96
C VAL A 377 -11.94 -20.93 7.67
N VAL A 378 -13.06 -21.54 7.34
CA VAL A 378 -14.35 -20.84 7.29
C VAL A 378 -15.14 -21.18 8.53
N LEU A 379 -15.52 -20.16 9.29
CA LEU A 379 -16.43 -20.27 10.42
C LEU A 379 -17.80 -19.71 10.04
N THR A 380 -18.86 -20.44 10.38
CA THR A 380 -20.25 -20.01 10.13
C THR A 380 -20.95 -19.69 11.44
N LEU A 381 -21.53 -18.46 11.49
CA LEU A 381 -22.38 -17.96 12.55
C LEU A 381 -23.73 -17.53 11.97
N GLY A 382 -24.71 -18.44 11.93
CA GLY A 382 -26.00 -18.17 11.27
C GLY A 382 -25.79 -17.85 9.77
N SER A 383 -26.14 -16.65 9.36
CA SER A 383 -25.96 -16.15 7.98
C SER A 383 -24.60 -15.52 7.70
N ILE A 384 -23.73 -15.44 8.69
CA ILE A 384 -22.42 -14.81 8.60
C ILE A 384 -21.36 -15.89 8.36
N GLN A 385 -20.59 -15.76 7.29
CA GLN A 385 -19.41 -16.59 7.01
C GLN A 385 -18.14 -15.78 7.20
N ILE A 386 -17.21 -16.30 7.98
CA ILE A 386 -15.97 -15.63 8.37
C ILE A 386 -14.80 -16.48 7.87
N VAL A 387 -14.01 -15.94 6.95
CA VAL A 387 -12.73 -16.55 6.58
C VAL A 387 -11.71 -16.10 7.61
N VAL A 388 -11.30 -17.01 8.48
CA VAL A 388 -10.29 -16.75 9.52
C VAL A 388 -8.94 -17.31 9.05
N SER A 389 -7.89 -16.50 9.12
CA SER A 389 -6.58 -16.84 8.57
C SER A 389 -5.44 -16.51 9.55
N GLU A 390 -4.26 -17.10 9.32
CA GLU A 390 -3.07 -16.83 10.14
C GLU A 390 -2.46 -15.45 9.86
N THR A 391 -2.57 -14.98 8.61
CA THR A 391 -2.13 -13.64 8.19
C THR A 391 -3.22 -12.99 7.33
N TYR A 392 -3.13 -11.69 7.11
CA TYR A 392 -4.19 -10.98 6.39
C TYR A 392 -4.30 -11.36 4.89
N GLY A 393 -3.25 -11.92 4.27
CA GLY A 393 -3.25 -12.18 2.82
C GLY A 393 -3.60 -10.94 2.01
N VAL A 394 -4.80 -10.93 1.41
CA VAL A 394 -5.39 -9.74 0.77
C VAL A 394 -6.54 -9.14 1.60
N GLY A 395 -6.76 -9.60 2.84
CA GLY A 395 -7.76 -9.05 3.76
C GLY A 395 -9.21 -9.09 3.24
N GLY A 396 -9.54 -10.05 2.38
CA GLY A 396 -10.84 -10.13 1.72
C GLY A 396 -11.02 -9.12 0.58
N ASN A 397 -10.04 -8.28 0.29
CA ASN A 397 -10.12 -7.26 -0.76
C ASN A 397 -10.15 -7.83 -2.20
N HIS A 398 -9.95 -9.14 -2.34
CA HIS A 398 -10.10 -9.86 -3.61
C HIS A 398 -11.06 -11.04 -3.45
N PRO A 399 -12.02 -11.26 -4.37
CA PRO A 399 -13.02 -12.33 -4.28
C PRO A 399 -12.42 -13.75 -4.21
N ALA A 400 -11.24 -13.96 -4.78
CA ALA A 400 -10.52 -15.22 -4.70
C ALA A 400 -10.31 -15.73 -3.26
N THR A 401 -10.32 -14.85 -2.26
CA THR A 401 -10.29 -15.24 -0.83
C THR A 401 -11.48 -16.13 -0.47
N TYR A 402 -12.64 -15.88 -1.04
CA TYR A 402 -13.88 -16.62 -0.82
C TYR A 402 -14.00 -17.78 -1.80
N ASP A 403 -13.69 -17.55 -3.08
CA ASP A 403 -13.72 -18.56 -4.15
C ASP A 403 -12.82 -19.76 -3.80
N HIS A 404 -11.70 -19.54 -3.14
CA HIS A 404 -10.79 -20.57 -2.63
C HIS A 404 -11.49 -21.61 -1.74
N PHE A 405 -12.56 -21.20 -1.04
CA PHE A 405 -13.39 -22.06 -0.19
C PHE A 405 -14.71 -22.45 -0.84
N GLY A 406 -14.90 -22.19 -2.13
CA GLY A 406 -16.15 -22.48 -2.85
C GLY A 406 -17.32 -21.57 -2.45
N ILE A 407 -17.02 -20.39 -1.87
CA ILE A 407 -18.01 -19.39 -1.49
C ILE A 407 -18.09 -18.35 -2.63
N ASP A 408 -19.26 -18.21 -3.25
CA ASP A 408 -19.52 -17.22 -4.27
C ASP A 408 -19.87 -15.87 -3.63
N PRO A 409 -18.99 -14.84 -3.72
CA PRO A 409 -19.23 -13.55 -3.10
C PRO A 409 -20.44 -12.80 -3.67
N SER A 410 -20.85 -13.09 -4.90
CA SER A 410 -22.00 -12.44 -5.54
C SER A 410 -23.34 -12.73 -4.86
N ASN A 411 -23.42 -13.83 -4.10
CA ASN A 411 -24.60 -14.22 -3.32
C ASN A 411 -24.70 -13.51 -1.96
N ALA A 412 -23.69 -12.73 -1.57
CA ALA A 412 -23.73 -12.01 -0.32
C ALA A 412 -24.58 -10.73 -0.42
N LYS A 413 -25.29 -10.40 0.66
CA LYS A 413 -25.95 -9.09 0.82
C LYS A 413 -24.92 -8.03 1.17
N MET A 414 -23.94 -8.39 2.02
CA MET A 414 -22.88 -7.51 2.47
C MET A 414 -21.54 -8.24 2.48
N ILE A 415 -20.48 -7.54 2.11
CA ILE A 415 -19.11 -7.97 2.31
C ILE A 415 -18.36 -6.89 3.08
N VAL A 416 -17.67 -7.27 4.16
CA VAL A 416 -16.74 -6.38 4.85
C VAL A 416 -15.38 -6.49 4.17
N LEU A 417 -14.91 -5.37 3.62
CA LEU A 417 -13.56 -5.25 3.08
C LEU A 417 -12.71 -4.40 4.03
N LYS A 418 -11.56 -4.94 4.41
CA LYS A 418 -10.59 -4.27 5.29
C LYS A 418 -9.69 -3.35 4.47
N THR A 419 -10.26 -2.24 4.00
CA THR A 419 -9.62 -1.30 3.06
C THR A 419 -10.29 0.06 3.10
N ALA A 420 -9.53 1.11 2.79
CA ALA A 420 -10.04 2.46 2.53
C ALA A 420 -10.40 2.69 1.04
N SER A 421 -9.83 1.92 0.08
CA SER A 421 -9.89 2.27 -1.34
C SER A 421 -9.88 1.11 -2.35
N ASN A 422 -9.65 -0.15 -1.93
CA ASN A 422 -9.47 -1.27 -2.88
C ASN A 422 -10.78 -2.01 -3.14
N PHE A 423 -11.69 -1.42 -3.89
CA PHE A 423 -13.02 -1.97 -4.19
C PHE A 423 -13.15 -2.56 -5.60
N GLN A 424 -12.17 -2.32 -6.46
CA GLN A 424 -12.22 -2.60 -7.90
C GLN A 424 -12.49 -4.06 -8.25
N TYR A 425 -12.09 -5.00 -7.41
CA TYR A 425 -12.25 -6.43 -7.67
C TYR A 425 -13.69 -6.96 -7.45
N TYR A 426 -14.55 -6.13 -6.86
CA TYR A 426 -15.97 -6.42 -6.64
C TYR A 426 -16.90 -5.55 -7.48
N ALA A 427 -16.36 -4.74 -8.39
CA ALA A 427 -17.11 -3.69 -9.12
C ALA A 427 -18.32 -4.26 -9.88
N ASP A 428 -18.19 -5.46 -10.47
CA ASP A 428 -19.26 -6.05 -11.29
C ASP A 428 -20.51 -6.44 -10.49
N TRP A 429 -20.37 -6.63 -9.17
CA TRP A 429 -21.49 -7.04 -8.29
C TRP A 429 -21.94 -5.96 -7.34
N THR A 430 -21.12 -4.91 -7.16
CA THR A 430 -21.33 -3.90 -6.14
C THR A 430 -22.38 -2.90 -6.54
N SER A 431 -23.45 -2.82 -5.74
CA SER A 431 -24.48 -1.78 -5.88
C SER A 431 -24.15 -0.52 -5.08
N GLN A 432 -23.44 -0.67 -3.95
CA GLN A 432 -23.09 0.44 -3.06
C GLN A 432 -21.83 0.13 -2.27
N ILE A 433 -21.02 1.17 -2.06
CA ILE A 433 -19.89 1.17 -1.12
C ILE A 433 -20.26 2.11 0.02
N ILE A 434 -20.16 1.61 1.25
CA ILE A 434 -20.36 2.39 2.48
C ILE A 434 -19.04 2.37 3.26
N ARG A 435 -18.39 3.51 3.39
CA ARG A 435 -17.24 3.67 4.26
C ARG A 435 -17.70 3.69 5.71
N VAL A 436 -17.09 2.87 6.53
CA VAL A 436 -17.49 2.72 7.94
C VAL A 436 -16.44 3.33 8.84
N ASP A 437 -16.85 4.27 9.66
CA ASP A 437 -16.01 4.90 10.67
C ASP A 437 -15.76 3.94 11.82
N THR A 438 -14.74 3.11 11.65
CA THR A 438 -14.29 2.15 12.67
C THR A 438 -13.02 2.65 13.32
N GLN A 439 -12.92 2.44 14.63
CA GLN A 439 -11.68 2.68 15.36
C GLN A 439 -10.63 1.64 14.98
N GLY A 440 -9.38 2.05 14.87
CA GLY A 440 -8.28 1.15 14.53
C GLY A 440 -6.99 1.88 14.14
N ALA A 441 -5.97 1.10 13.80
CA ALA A 441 -4.65 1.63 13.43
C ALA A 441 -4.68 2.49 12.16
N THR A 442 -5.72 2.32 11.32
CA THR A 442 -5.90 3.04 10.05
C THR A 442 -7.22 3.83 10.02
N MET A 443 -7.73 4.26 11.18
CA MET A 443 -8.98 5.03 11.26
C MET A 443 -8.92 6.33 10.46
N SER A 444 -10.07 6.73 9.93
CA SER A 444 -10.19 7.95 9.11
C SER A 444 -10.06 9.22 9.94
N ASP A 445 -10.53 9.22 11.19
CA ASP A 445 -10.30 10.34 12.11
C ASP A 445 -8.86 10.34 12.63
N ILE A 446 -7.95 10.89 11.83
CA ILE A 446 -6.53 11.01 12.19
C ILE A 446 -6.27 11.99 13.34
N SER A 447 -7.23 12.84 13.71
CA SER A 447 -7.10 13.75 14.86
C SER A 447 -7.13 13.00 16.20
N GLY A 448 -7.65 11.78 16.22
CA GLY A 448 -7.68 10.92 17.39
C GLY A 448 -6.35 10.27 17.76
N PHE A 449 -5.32 10.39 16.92
CA PHE A 449 -3.97 9.88 17.23
C PHE A 449 -3.19 10.84 18.12
N ASN A 450 -2.34 10.26 18.97
CA ASN A 450 -1.43 11.02 19.84
C ASN A 450 -0.11 11.29 19.10
N TRP A 451 -0.12 12.27 18.19
CA TRP A 451 1.05 12.67 17.43
C TRP A 451 2.15 13.23 18.33
N GLN A 452 3.41 12.78 18.14
CA GLN A 452 4.56 13.16 18.95
C GLN A 452 5.67 13.84 18.14
N GLN A 453 5.80 13.52 16.86
CA GLN A 453 6.95 13.90 16.03
C GLN A 453 6.56 14.77 14.83
N LEU A 454 5.31 14.72 14.41
CA LEU A 454 4.84 15.55 13.28
C LEU A 454 5.13 17.03 13.52
N PRO A 455 5.60 17.78 12.49
CA PRO A 455 5.94 19.21 12.61
C PRO A 455 4.72 20.10 12.87
#